data_3aba1dd47d471da6361b76fb208176d9
#
_entry.id   3aba1dd47d471da6361b76fb208176d9
#
_cell.length_a   1.000
_cell.length_b   1.000
_cell.length_c   1.000
_cell.angle_alpha   90.00
_cell.angle_beta   90.00
_cell.angle_gamma   90.00
#
_symmetry.space_group_name_H-M   'P 1'
#
loop_
_entity.id
_entity.type
_entity.pdbx_description
1 polymer ?
#
loop_
_entity_poly.entity_id
_entity_poly.type
_entity_poly.pdbx_seq_one_letter_code
_entity_poly.pdbx_strand_id
1 'polypeptide(L)'
;MKRARLLVLASTVSMLGWGAILPYQYAYAANTRDWGGLVAAAAASLFSIGALAAAPVGGRLADRFDPALVAVVAKVVAAVASAFLIVAGTPALFLAGMFVFGAGITAAAPAQTILVLRWVSSRDRRRVFALLFTGAAVGMAIGAFTAGYLVDLKRIDGMWPAFATAAIGFLVSAGLIGLAGRGAPADEVAAPEDEPSASVGSAIRVILATPTLRWTAVITATLALGFYAQFESGLPAYAIMVLGVSERTIGTASAFNCLVIVVLQMAVVRWTAKRSAPSLLVAVGSIWVLSWLLLAASSVVPELAGTMFVVVFGVFAVGETMYAPVLNPLTASLAPSGMVGTTLGIFAALQTGVSAAGPMLAGVALSAGRGSLFVAVHVGISLGAVFAALRLRRLLSGSRVGRPGGIPLALDDPLDDLAPNGELRATRAPQIA
;
A
#
# COMPACT_ATOMS: atom_id res chain seq x y z
N MET A 1 -1.58 6.07 -25.87
CA MET A 1 -0.30 5.50 -25.36
C MET A 1 0.70 6.53 -24.85
N LYS A 2 0.96 7.69 -25.52
CA LYS A 2 1.90 8.72 -24.98
C LYS A 2 1.48 9.26 -23.60
N ARG A 3 0.20 9.64 -23.42
CA ARG A 3 -0.33 10.13 -22.12
C ARG A 3 -0.21 9.10 -20.99
N ALA A 4 -0.51 7.83 -21.29
CA ALA A 4 -0.34 6.75 -20.31
C ALA A 4 1.11 6.58 -19.87
N ARG A 5 2.08 6.69 -20.77
CA ARG A 5 3.51 6.64 -20.41
C ARG A 5 3.92 7.81 -19.54
N LEU A 6 3.41 9.02 -19.79
CA LEU A 6 3.65 10.20 -18.95
C LEU A 6 3.06 10.00 -17.54
N LEU A 7 1.85 9.42 -17.42
CA LEU A 7 1.26 9.11 -16.09
C LEU A 7 2.09 8.07 -15.32
N VAL A 8 2.56 7.01 -16.00
CA VAL A 8 3.43 6.01 -15.37
C VAL A 8 4.72 6.65 -14.89
N LEU A 9 5.37 7.45 -15.73
CA LEU A 9 6.60 8.16 -15.37
C LEU A 9 6.36 9.14 -14.22
N ALA A 10 5.25 9.90 -14.25
CA ALA A 10 4.87 10.81 -13.17
C ALA A 10 4.67 10.08 -11.83
N SER A 11 4.02 8.90 -11.86
CA SER A 11 3.88 8.04 -10.68
C SER A 11 5.23 7.55 -10.17
N THR A 12 6.09 7.04 -11.06
CA THR A 12 7.43 6.56 -10.70
C THR A 12 8.27 7.65 -10.03
N VAL A 13 8.32 8.84 -10.63
CA VAL A 13 9.12 9.96 -10.11
C VAL A 13 8.55 10.49 -8.79
N SER A 14 7.23 10.55 -8.61
CA SER A 14 6.65 10.97 -7.32
C SER A 14 6.92 9.96 -6.22
N MET A 15 6.89 8.66 -6.53
CA MET A 15 7.17 7.60 -5.54
C MET A 15 8.66 7.51 -5.18
N LEU A 16 9.55 7.94 -6.07
CA LEU A 16 10.96 8.13 -5.75
C LEU A 16 11.12 9.17 -4.61
N GLY A 17 10.41 10.29 -4.69
CA GLY A 17 10.39 11.29 -3.62
C GLY A 17 9.87 10.74 -2.29
N TRP A 18 8.81 9.96 -2.31
CA TRP A 18 8.30 9.29 -1.12
C TRP A 18 9.34 8.32 -0.53
N GLY A 19 9.87 7.42 -1.36
CA GLY A 19 10.88 6.45 -0.92
C GLY A 19 12.13 7.10 -0.31
N ALA A 20 12.47 8.31 -0.73
CA ALA A 20 13.61 9.04 -0.17
C ALA A 20 13.38 9.53 1.27
N ILE A 21 12.14 9.79 1.68
CA ILE A 21 11.82 10.35 3.01
C ILE A 21 11.47 9.27 4.02
N LEU A 22 10.51 8.40 3.68
CA LEU A 22 9.81 7.58 4.66
C LEU A 22 10.68 6.64 5.48
N PRO A 23 11.69 5.94 4.92
CA PRO A 23 12.51 5.04 5.71
C PRO A 23 13.36 5.72 6.78
N TYR A 24 13.67 7.01 6.59
CA TYR A 24 14.63 7.74 7.42
C TYR A 24 13.97 8.73 8.38
N GLN A 25 12.74 9.14 8.11
CA GLN A 25 12.05 10.20 8.87
C GLN A 25 11.92 9.89 10.36
N TYR A 26 11.69 8.62 10.74
CA TYR A 26 11.55 8.24 12.13
C TYR A 26 12.85 8.47 12.90
N ALA A 27 13.96 7.91 12.39
CA ALA A 27 15.25 8.05 13.02
C ALA A 27 15.75 9.51 13.02
N TYR A 28 15.46 10.27 11.97
CA TYR A 28 15.73 11.71 11.90
C TYR A 28 15.00 12.47 13.02
N ALA A 29 13.69 12.28 13.16
CA ALA A 29 12.94 12.99 14.17
C ALA A 29 13.29 12.55 15.60
N ALA A 30 13.46 11.22 15.82
CA ALA A 30 13.74 10.68 17.13
C ALA A 30 15.15 10.98 17.62
N ASN A 31 16.16 10.73 16.78
CA ASN A 31 17.57 10.74 17.19
C ASN A 31 18.29 12.01 16.73
N THR A 32 18.21 12.37 15.43
CA THR A 32 18.94 13.51 14.88
C THR A 32 18.44 14.85 15.43
N ARG A 33 17.11 14.99 15.55
CA ARG A 33 16.47 16.21 16.09
C ARG A 33 16.23 16.13 17.59
N ASP A 34 16.48 14.98 18.21
CA ASP A 34 16.27 14.73 19.64
C ASP A 34 14.83 15.06 20.12
N TRP A 35 13.83 14.86 19.24
CA TRP A 35 12.43 15.08 19.59
C TRP A 35 11.78 13.87 20.24
N GLY A 36 12.49 12.74 20.31
CA GLY A 36 12.04 11.49 20.89
C GLY A 36 11.15 10.65 19.99
N GLY A 37 11.05 9.36 20.33
CA GLY A 37 10.34 8.37 19.53
C GLY A 37 8.85 8.62 19.39
N LEU A 38 8.22 9.30 20.37
CA LEU A 38 6.78 9.60 20.31
C LEU A 38 6.46 10.63 19.21
N VAL A 39 7.27 11.68 19.09
CA VAL A 39 7.12 12.69 18.02
C VAL A 39 7.40 12.07 16.66
N ALA A 40 8.43 11.24 16.56
CA ALA A 40 8.76 10.52 15.33
C ALA A 40 7.63 9.59 14.87
N ALA A 41 7.03 8.84 15.80
CA ALA A 41 5.87 8.00 15.54
C ALA A 41 4.63 8.82 15.15
N ALA A 42 4.38 9.93 15.86
CA ALA A 42 3.28 10.83 15.55
C ALA A 42 3.40 11.43 14.14
N ALA A 43 4.62 11.70 13.65
CA ALA A 43 4.85 12.19 12.29
C ALA A 43 4.38 11.20 11.22
N ALA A 44 4.73 9.92 11.36
CA ALA A 44 4.29 8.87 10.46
C ALA A 44 2.77 8.61 10.54
N SER A 45 2.22 8.67 11.76
CA SER A 45 0.75 8.54 11.94
C SER A 45 0.00 9.72 11.34
N LEU A 46 0.48 10.96 11.51
CA LEU A 46 -0.13 12.15 10.93
C LEU A 46 -0.03 12.16 9.40
N PHE A 47 1.06 11.66 8.83
CA PHE A 47 1.15 11.41 7.39
C PHE A 47 -0.01 10.52 6.92
N SER A 48 -0.24 9.38 7.58
CA SER A 48 -1.32 8.45 7.24
C SER A 48 -2.72 9.05 7.48
N ILE A 49 -2.90 9.84 8.54
CA ILE A 49 -4.16 10.55 8.83
C ILE A 49 -4.42 11.61 7.75
N GLY A 50 -3.40 12.37 7.35
CA GLY A 50 -3.48 13.33 6.25
C GLY A 50 -3.89 12.65 4.93
N ALA A 51 -3.29 11.51 4.63
CA ALA A 51 -3.62 10.68 3.49
C ALA A 51 -5.10 10.23 3.52
N LEU A 52 -5.55 9.70 4.65
CA LEU A 52 -6.93 9.22 4.84
C LEU A 52 -7.96 10.36 4.71
N ALA A 53 -7.67 11.52 5.28
CA ALA A 53 -8.56 12.69 5.22
C ALA A 53 -8.65 13.26 3.81
N ALA A 54 -7.54 13.26 3.06
CA ALA A 54 -7.47 13.85 1.74
C ALA A 54 -8.04 12.97 0.62
N ALA A 55 -8.07 11.65 0.78
CA ALA A 55 -8.57 10.72 -0.24
C ALA A 55 -10.00 11.04 -0.72
N PRO A 56 -11.01 11.19 0.18
CA PRO A 56 -12.37 11.53 -0.25
C PRO A 56 -12.50 12.96 -0.79
N VAL A 57 -11.67 13.89 -0.31
CA VAL A 57 -11.64 15.27 -0.79
C VAL A 57 -11.10 15.30 -2.23
N GLY A 58 -9.97 14.62 -2.47
CA GLY A 58 -9.37 14.49 -3.79
C GLY A 58 -10.32 13.83 -4.81
N GLY A 59 -11.07 12.80 -4.38
CA GLY A 59 -12.11 12.18 -5.20
C GLY A 59 -13.18 13.17 -5.62
N ARG A 60 -13.81 13.86 -4.65
CA ARG A 60 -14.85 14.87 -4.92
C ARG A 60 -14.37 16.02 -5.80
N LEU A 61 -13.12 16.45 -5.61
CA LEU A 61 -12.54 17.49 -6.45
C LEU A 61 -12.32 16.99 -7.88
N ALA A 62 -11.87 15.75 -8.05
CA ALA A 62 -11.65 15.15 -9.36
C ALA A 62 -12.96 14.85 -10.12
N ASP A 63 -14.09 14.71 -9.40
CA ASP A 63 -15.42 14.58 -10.01
C ASP A 63 -15.98 15.94 -10.48
N ARG A 64 -15.60 17.04 -9.79
CA ARG A 64 -16.12 18.38 -10.06
C ARG A 64 -15.25 19.23 -10.98
N PHE A 65 -13.95 18.99 -10.97
CA PHE A 65 -12.97 19.77 -11.72
C PHE A 65 -12.19 18.87 -12.68
N ASP A 66 -11.38 19.46 -13.56
CA ASP A 66 -10.48 18.70 -14.41
C ASP A 66 -9.54 17.82 -13.57
N PRO A 67 -9.61 16.48 -13.69
CA PRO A 67 -8.76 15.57 -12.92
C PRO A 67 -7.26 15.81 -13.13
N ALA A 68 -6.83 16.31 -14.31
CA ALA A 68 -5.44 16.64 -14.53
C ALA A 68 -5.02 17.84 -13.65
N LEU A 69 -5.87 18.85 -13.55
CA LEU A 69 -5.61 20.01 -12.68
C LEU A 69 -5.59 19.59 -11.20
N VAL A 70 -6.55 18.76 -10.77
CA VAL A 70 -6.61 18.26 -9.37
C VAL A 70 -5.35 17.46 -9.03
N ALA A 71 -4.92 16.58 -9.92
CA ALA A 71 -3.69 15.81 -9.71
C ALA A 71 -2.45 16.71 -9.66
N VAL A 72 -2.35 17.72 -10.54
CA VAL A 72 -1.24 18.69 -10.55
C VAL A 72 -1.21 19.47 -9.24
N VAL A 73 -2.32 20.04 -8.80
CA VAL A 73 -2.40 20.81 -7.55
C VAL A 73 -2.02 19.94 -6.36
N ALA A 74 -2.53 18.73 -6.27
CA ALA A 74 -2.21 17.79 -5.19
C ALA A 74 -0.69 17.45 -5.16
N LYS A 75 -0.06 17.24 -6.33
CA LYS A 75 1.39 17.01 -6.41
C LYS A 75 2.20 18.25 -6.04
N VAL A 76 1.74 19.45 -6.40
CA VAL A 76 2.37 20.72 -5.98
C VAL A 76 2.26 20.88 -4.46
N VAL A 77 1.12 20.57 -3.85
CA VAL A 77 0.97 20.57 -2.38
C VAL A 77 1.95 19.62 -1.73
N ALA A 78 2.11 18.40 -2.25
CA ALA A 78 3.10 17.45 -1.74
C ALA A 78 4.54 17.97 -1.89
N ALA A 79 4.87 18.64 -2.99
CA ALA A 79 6.18 19.23 -3.23
C ALA A 79 6.47 20.37 -2.24
N VAL A 80 5.52 21.27 -2.05
CA VAL A 80 5.64 22.38 -1.09
C VAL A 80 5.77 21.85 0.33
N ALA A 81 4.97 20.84 0.71
CA ALA A 81 5.09 20.20 2.02
C ALA A 81 6.47 19.56 2.23
N SER A 82 7.01 18.86 1.21
CA SER A 82 8.35 18.28 1.29
C SER A 82 9.43 19.35 1.43
N ALA A 83 9.34 20.45 0.68
CA ALA A 83 10.27 21.57 0.79
C ALA A 83 10.15 22.26 2.16
N PHE A 84 8.95 22.37 2.71
CA PHE A 84 8.70 22.93 4.04
C PHE A 84 9.38 22.13 5.15
N LEU A 85 9.50 20.78 5.01
CA LEU A 85 10.19 19.94 5.98
C LEU A 85 11.68 20.31 6.14
N ILE A 86 12.32 20.95 5.15
CA ILE A 86 13.70 21.46 5.22
C ILE A 86 13.84 22.51 6.32
N VAL A 87 12.83 23.39 6.42
CA VAL A 87 12.84 24.54 7.36
C VAL A 87 12.03 24.26 8.63
N ALA A 88 11.45 23.09 8.78
CA ALA A 88 10.67 22.70 9.95
C ALA A 88 11.57 22.51 11.19
N GLY A 89 11.85 23.59 11.89
CA GLY A 89 12.76 23.65 13.04
C GLY A 89 12.17 23.13 14.35
N THR A 90 10.86 22.93 14.46
CA THR A 90 10.16 22.48 15.67
C THR A 90 9.33 21.22 15.42
N PRO A 91 9.05 20.40 16.46
CA PRO A 91 8.19 19.25 16.35
C PRO A 91 6.83 19.55 15.71
N ALA A 92 6.18 20.63 16.13
CA ALA A 92 4.86 21.01 15.63
C ALA A 92 4.85 21.32 14.12
N LEU A 93 5.86 22.04 13.63
CA LEU A 93 6.02 22.34 12.20
C LEU A 93 6.29 21.06 11.40
N PHE A 94 7.14 20.17 11.92
CA PHE A 94 7.43 18.90 11.27
C PHE A 94 6.19 18.02 11.17
N LEU A 95 5.42 17.89 12.26
CA LEU A 95 4.16 17.15 12.31
C LEU A 95 3.12 17.71 11.32
N ALA A 96 2.97 19.03 11.27
CA ALA A 96 2.09 19.70 10.30
C ALA A 96 2.56 19.47 8.85
N GLY A 97 3.85 19.56 8.58
CA GLY A 97 4.44 19.26 7.28
C GLY A 97 4.17 17.82 6.83
N MET A 98 4.33 16.85 7.73
CA MET A 98 4.06 15.45 7.45
C MET A 98 2.58 15.18 7.17
N PHE A 99 1.67 15.81 7.90
CA PHE A 99 0.23 15.72 7.63
C PHE A 99 -0.11 16.25 6.22
N VAL A 100 0.37 17.45 5.87
CA VAL A 100 0.13 18.06 4.55
C VAL A 100 0.79 17.23 3.43
N PHE A 101 1.96 16.66 3.69
CA PHE A 101 2.66 15.80 2.76
C PHE A 101 1.85 14.55 2.43
N GLY A 102 1.34 13.84 3.44
CA GLY A 102 0.46 12.69 3.25
C GLY A 102 -0.83 13.04 2.51
N ALA A 103 -1.44 14.17 2.86
CA ALA A 103 -2.63 14.69 2.18
C ALA A 103 -2.38 14.96 0.70
N GLY A 104 -1.29 15.64 0.36
CA GLY A 104 -0.94 15.99 -1.02
C GLY A 104 -0.65 14.76 -1.89
N ILE A 105 0.06 13.77 -1.36
CA ILE A 105 0.33 12.52 -2.11
C ILE A 105 -0.97 11.81 -2.45
N THR A 106 -1.85 11.63 -1.46
CA THR A 106 -3.02 10.77 -1.58
C THR A 106 -4.16 11.44 -2.33
N ALA A 107 -4.34 12.77 -2.21
CA ALA A 107 -5.35 13.50 -2.96
C ALA A 107 -5.21 13.36 -4.49
N ALA A 108 -4.01 13.10 -4.99
CA ALA A 108 -3.76 12.89 -6.41
C ALA A 108 -4.25 11.53 -6.94
N ALA A 109 -4.38 10.50 -6.09
CA ALA A 109 -4.63 9.12 -6.51
C ALA A 109 -6.00 8.93 -7.22
N PRO A 110 -7.14 9.43 -6.70
CA PRO A 110 -8.42 9.34 -7.40
C PRO A 110 -8.39 10.03 -8.77
N ALA A 111 -7.81 11.22 -8.83
CA ALA A 111 -7.68 11.97 -10.07
C ALA A 111 -6.84 11.22 -11.12
N GLN A 112 -5.71 10.63 -10.71
CA GLN A 112 -4.89 9.81 -11.61
C GLN A 112 -5.64 8.57 -12.11
N THR A 113 -6.46 7.94 -11.28
CA THR A 113 -7.32 6.83 -11.68
C THR A 113 -8.31 7.25 -12.76
N ILE A 114 -8.99 8.39 -12.59
CA ILE A 114 -9.91 8.94 -13.60
C ILE A 114 -9.16 9.25 -14.90
N LEU A 115 -7.96 9.81 -14.84
CA LEU A 115 -7.15 10.07 -16.03
C LEU A 115 -6.80 8.80 -16.80
N VAL A 116 -6.50 7.68 -16.12
CA VAL A 116 -6.32 6.38 -16.78
C VAL A 116 -7.61 5.95 -17.46
N LEU A 117 -8.75 6.05 -16.79
CA LEU A 117 -10.04 5.66 -17.35
C LEU A 117 -10.43 6.51 -18.57
N ARG A 118 -10.07 7.81 -18.59
CA ARG A 118 -10.32 8.72 -19.72
C ARG A 118 -9.37 8.54 -20.90
N TRP A 119 -8.08 8.35 -20.62
CA TRP A 119 -7.03 8.40 -21.66
C TRP A 119 -6.61 7.06 -22.21
N VAL A 120 -7.06 5.97 -21.58
CA VAL A 120 -6.65 4.61 -21.94
C VAL A 120 -7.88 3.79 -22.32
N SER A 121 -7.77 3.09 -23.47
CA SER A 121 -8.83 2.18 -23.93
C SER A 121 -9.07 1.07 -22.89
N SER A 122 -10.33 0.59 -22.77
CA SER A 122 -10.71 -0.45 -21.81
C SER A 122 -9.82 -1.70 -21.90
N ARG A 123 -9.39 -2.05 -23.10
CA ARG A 123 -8.47 -3.18 -23.37
C ARG A 123 -7.10 -2.99 -22.73
N ASP A 124 -6.58 -1.75 -22.66
CA ASP A 124 -5.23 -1.46 -22.17
C ASP A 124 -5.19 -1.02 -20.70
N ARG A 125 -6.34 -0.72 -20.09
CA ARG A 125 -6.43 -0.19 -18.71
C ARG A 125 -5.72 -1.09 -17.70
N ARG A 126 -5.97 -2.40 -17.75
CA ARG A 126 -5.32 -3.38 -16.84
C ARG A 126 -3.80 -3.29 -16.92
N ARG A 127 -3.26 -3.22 -18.13
CA ARG A 127 -1.81 -3.08 -18.37
C ARG A 127 -1.27 -1.77 -17.81
N VAL A 128 -1.98 -0.66 -17.99
CA VAL A 128 -1.55 0.66 -17.51
C VAL A 128 -1.59 0.71 -15.98
N PHE A 129 -2.63 0.17 -15.32
CA PHE A 129 -2.66 0.07 -13.86
C PHE A 129 -1.52 -0.79 -13.30
N ALA A 130 -1.21 -1.92 -13.94
CA ALA A 130 -0.06 -2.74 -13.56
C ALA A 130 1.27 -1.98 -13.72
N LEU A 131 1.44 -1.22 -14.80
CA LEU A 131 2.62 -0.38 -15.00
C LEU A 131 2.72 0.76 -14.00
N LEU A 132 1.60 1.37 -13.59
CA LEU A 132 1.56 2.38 -12.52
C LEU A 132 2.02 1.79 -11.19
N PHE A 133 1.51 0.62 -10.83
CA PHE A 133 1.91 -0.07 -9.60
C PHE A 133 3.40 -0.44 -9.62
N THR A 134 3.86 -1.07 -10.70
CA THR A 134 5.28 -1.44 -10.83
C THR A 134 6.18 -0.20 -10.85
N GLY A 135 5.79 0.84 -11.58
CA GLY A 135 6.53 2.10 -11.64
C GLY A 135 6.61 2.77 -10.26
N ALA A 136 5.53 2.76 -9.50
CA ALA A 136 5.50 3.28 -8.13
C ALA A 136 6.48 2.52 -7.21
N ALA A 137 6.45 1.18 -7.24
CA ALA A 137 7.34 0.34 -6.45
C ALA A 137 8.82 0.56 -6.82
N VAL A 138 9.12 0.61 -8.12
CA VAL A 138 10.48 0.90 -8.62
C VAL A 138 10.93 2.30 -8.20
N GLY A 139 10.07 3.30 -8.34
CA GLY A 139 10.37 4.67 -7.90
C GLY A 139 10.71 4.73 -6.43
N MET A 140 9.87 4.11 -5.58
CA MET A 140 10.07 4.07 -4.13
C MET A 140 11.39 3.38 -3.75
N ALA A 141 11.71 2.25 -4.39
CA ALA A 141 12.97 1.55 -4.14
C ALA A 141 14.20 2.36 -4.55
N ILE A 142 14.17 3.00 -5.73
CA ILE A 142 15.26 3.88 -6.18
C ILE A 142 15.41 5.05 -5.21
N GLY A 143 14.31 5.66 -4.76
CA GLY A 143 14.31 6.75 -3.79
C GLY A 143 14.95 6.34 -2.46
N ALA A 144 14.51 5.23 -1.89
CA ALA A 144 15.04 4.71 -0.63
C ALA A 144 16.53 4.35 -0.75
N PHE A 145 16.91 3.69 -1.85
CA PHE A 145 18.31 3.32 -2.09
C PHE A 145 19.22 4.54 -2.24
N THR A 146 18.83 5.48 -3.11
CA THR A 146 19.65 6.70 -3.35
C THR A 146 19.72 7.57 -2.11
N ALA A 147 18.63 7.73 -1.37
CA ALA A 147 18.61 8.46 -0.12
C ALA A 147 19.54 7.83 0.94
N GLY A 148 19.71 6.51 0.95
CA GLY A 148 20.66 5.82 1.84
C GLY A 148 22.13 6.26 1.66
N TYR A 149 22.47 6.87 0.52
CA TYR A 149 23.78 7.45 0.25
C TYR A 149 23.83 8.98 0.43
N LEU A 150 22.70 9.66 0.40
CA LEU A 150 22.59 11.11 0.47
C LEU A 150 22.24 11.61 1.88
N VAL A 151 21.54 10.78 2.65
CA VAL A 151 21.11 11.10 4.02
C VAL A 151 22.25 10.84 4.99
N ASP A 152 22.45 11.77 5.92
CA ASP A 152 23.37 11.63 7.06
C ASP A 152 22.61 11.96 8.35
N LEU A 153 22.15 10.93 9.04
CA LEU A 153 21.38 11.10 10.29
C LEU A 153 22.21 11.57 11.48
N LYS A 154 23.52 11.79 11.33
CA LYS A 154 24.38 12.43 12.36
C LYS A 154 24.31 13.95 12.32
N ARG A 155 23.75 14.52 11.24
CA ARG A 155 23.68 15.96 11.02
C ARG A 155 22.23 16.44 11.04
N ILE A 156 21.96 17.60 11.63
CA ILE A 156 20.62 18.21 11.68
C ILE A 156 20.07 18.50 10.27
N ASP A 157 20.93 18.88 9.34
CA ASP A 157 20.61 19.16 7.94
C ASP A 157 20.70 17.90 7.04
N GLY A 158 21.05 16.76 7.60
CA GLY A 158 21.35 15.54 6.85
C GLY A 158 20.17 14.94 6.09
N MET A 159 18.92 15.29 6.40
CA MET A 159 17.73 14.91 5.64
C MET A 159 17.36 15.88 4.50
N TRP A 160 18.01 17.04 4.41
CA TRP A 160 17.68 18.02 3.38
C TRP A 160 17.77 17.49 1.95
N PRO A 161 18.76 16.66 1.58
CA PRO A 161 18.81 16.06 0.24
C PRO A 161 17.58 15.19 -0.06
N ALA A 162 17.07 14.43 0.91
CA ALA A 162 15.89 13.61 0.74
C ALA A 162 14.62 14.46 0.57
N PHE A 163 14.44 15.50 1.39
CA PHE A 163 13.33 16.44 1.27
C PHE A 163 13.36 17.21 -0.05
N ALA A 164 14.54 17.68 -0.48
CA ALA A 164 14.71 18.34 -1.77
C ALA A 164 14.42 17.39 -2.95
N THR A 165 14.92 16.17 -2.90
CA THR A 165 14.67 15.14 -3.91
C THR A 165 13.17 14.86 -4.04
N ALA A 166 12.47 14.77 -2.91
CA ALA A 166 11.02 14.59 -2.90
C ALA A 166 10.30 15.82 -3.51
N ALA A 167 10.64 17.02 -3.09
CA ALA A 167 10.04 18.26 -3.61
C ALA A 167 10.20 18.36 -5.13
N ILE A 168 11.41 18.14 -5.64
CA ILE A 168 11.71 18.13 -7.07
C ILE A 168 10.93 17.01 -7.78
N GLY A 169 10.92 15.81 -7.23
CA GLY A 169 10.21 14.66 -7.80
C GLY A 169 8.70 14.92 -7.94
N PHE A 170 8.07 15.51 -6.92
CA PHE A 170 6.66 15.88 -6.97
C PHE A 170 6.38 17.01 -7.95
N LEU A 171 7.25 18.02 -8.08
CA LEU A 171 7.12 19.07 -9.09
C LEU A 171 7.27 18.52 -10.51
N VAL A 172 8.25 17.65 -10.75
CA VAL A 172 8.41 16.97 -12.04
C VAL A 172 7.18 16.13 -12.35
N SER A 173 6.66 15.39 -11.38
CA SER A 173 5.42 14.61 -11.53
C SER A 173 4.24 15.51 -11.90
N ALA A 174 4.07 16.65 -11.23
CA ALA A 174 3.05 17.65 -11.55
C ALA A 174 3.19 18.15 -13.00
N GLY A 175 4.40 18.49 -13.41
CA GLY A 175 4.70 18.91 -14.79
C GLY A 175 4.37 17.85 -15.83
N LEU A 176 4.72 16.58 -15.59
CA LEU A 176 4.42 15.45 -16.48
C LEU A 176 2.90 15.23 -16.61
N ILE A 177 2.14 15.33 -15.51
CA ILE A 177 0.67 15.23 -15.55
C ILE A 177 0.08 16.41 -16.30
N GLY A 178 0.54 17.64 -16.03
CA GLY A 178 0.10 18.83 -16.75
C GLY A 178 0.39 18.76 -18.25
N LEU A 179 1.55 18.25 -18.65
CA LEU A 179 1.89 18.01 -20.08
C LEU A 179 0.97 16.95 -20.69
N ALA A 180 0.68 15.85 -19.96
CA ALA A 180 -0.22 14.82 -20.43
C ALA A 180 -1.66 15.31 -20.63
N GLY A 181 -2.11 16.25 -19.77
CA GLY A 181 -3.45 16.85 -19.81
C GLY A 181 -3.64 17.86 -20.95
N ARG A 182 -2.55 18.46 -21.50
CA ARG A 182 -2.67 19.45 -22.57
C ARG A 182 -3.33 18.86 -23.82
N GLY A 183 -4.37 19.52 -24.31
CA GLY A 183 -5.11 19.08 -25.50
C GLY A 183 -5.81 17.73 -25.31
N ALA A 184 -6.14 17.35 -24.09
CA ALA A 184 -7.01 16.21 -23.85
C ALA A 184 -8.45 16.61 -24.23
N PRO A 185 -9.22 15.76 -24.97
CA PRO A 185 -10.62 15.99 -25.17
C PRO A 185 -11.30 16.11 -23.81
N ALA A 186 -12.17 17.11 -23.67
CA ALA A 186 -13.09 17.21 -22.54
C ALA A 186 -14.26 16.23 -22.78
N ASP A 187 -13.95 14.93 -22.95
CA ASP A 187 -15.01 13.95 -23.04
C ASP A 187 -15.76 13.92 -21.71
N GLU A 188 -17.04 14.25 -21.79
CA GLU A 188 -17.99 14.01 -20.73
C GLU A 188 -17.91 12.52 -20.37
N VAL A 189 -17.16 12.21 -19.31
CA VAL A 189 -17.37 10.94 -18.64
C VAL A 189 -18.74 11.08 -18.03
N ALA A 190 -19.73 10.37 -18.60
CA ALA A 190 -20.98 10.13 -17.91
C ALA A 190 -20.60 9.76 -16.47
N ALA A 191 -21.04 10.57 -15.50
CA ALA A 191 -20.95 10.22 -14.10
C ALA A 191 -21.45 8.77 -14.01
N PRO A 192 -20.78 7.87 -13.26
CA PRO A 192 -21.35 6.58 -13.00
C PRO A 192 -22.78 6.84 -12.57
N GLU A 193 -23.76 6.25 -13.28
CA GLU A 193 -25.16 6.34 -12.87
C GLU A 193 -25.17 6.03 -11.38
N ASP A 194 -25.75 6.93 -10.59
CA ASP A 194 -25.91 6.78 -9.15
C ASP A 194 -26.78 5.53 -8.91
N GLU A 195 -26.17 4.35 -9.00
CA GLU A 195 -26.73 3.21 -8.31
C GLU A 195 -26.77 3.61 -6.83
N PRO A 196 -27.93 3.51 -6.17
CA PRO A 196 -28.07 3.92 -4.78
C PRO A 196 -27.04 3.15 -3.95
N SER A 197 -25.89 3.78 -3.71
CA SER A 197 -24.80 3.17 -2.96
C SER A 197 -25.34 2.94 -1.55
N ALA A 198 -25.33 1.68 -1.12
CA ALA A 198 -25.74 1.32 0.22
C ALA A 198 -24.97 2.20 1.23
N SER A 199 -25.67 2.69 2.25
CA SER A 199 -25.02 3.57 3.23
C SER A 199 -23.83 2.85 3.87
N VAL A 200 -22.74 3.58 4.14
CA VAL A 200 -21.54 3.04 4.80
C VAL A 200 -21.90 2.33 6.10
N GLY A 201 -22.87 2.84 6.86
CA GLY A 201 -23.35 2.23 8.10
C GLY A 201 -24.03 0.86 7.88
N SER A 202 -24.80 0.69 6.79
CA SER A 202 -25.41 -0.60 6.45
C SER A 202 -24.35 -1.62 6.03
N ALA A 203 -23.34 -1.18 5.25
CA ALA A 203 -22.24 -2.04 4.82
C ALA A 203 -21.39 -2.52 6.01
N ILE A 204 -21.05 -1.64 6.96
CA ILE A 204 -20.34 -2.04 8.19
C ILE A 204 -21.14 -3.07 8.98
N ARG A 205 -22.46 -2.89 9.12
CA ARG A 205 -23.32 -3.84 9.81
C ARG A 205 -23.31 -5.20 9.12
N VAL A 206 -23.36 -5.24 7.80
CA VAL A 206 -23.28 -6.47 7.01
C VAL A 206 -21.92 -7.15 7.18
N ILE A 207 -20.82 -6.40 7.13
CA ILE A 207 -19.46 -6.92 7.35
C ILE A 207 -19.36 -7.58 8.73
N LEU A 208 -19.88 -6.93 9.77
CA LEU A 208 -19.82 -7.46 11.14
C LEU A 208 -20.74 -8.66 11.34
N ALA A 209 -21.90 -8.70 10.68
CA ALA A 209 -22.85 -9.78 10.78
C ALA A 209 -22.43 -11.03 9.97
N THR A 210 -21.67 -10.86 8.87
CA THR A 210 -21.27 -11.95 7.98
C THR A 210 -19.93 -12.55 8.44
N PRO A 211 -19.89 -13.81 8.92
CA PRO A 211 -18.68 -14.40 9.48
C PRO A 211 -17.49 -14.40 8.52
N THR A 212 -17.70 -14.64 7.22
CA THR A 212 -16.63 -14.64 6.20
C THR A 212 -16.04 -13.24 6.02
N LEU A 213 -16.86 -12.19 5.90
CA LEU A 213 -16.40 -10.81 5.80
C LEU A 213 -15.72 -10.34 7.08
N ARG A 214 -16.26 -10.70 8.25
CA ARG A 214 -15.65 -10.37 9.54
C ARG A 214 -14.24 -10.95 9.68
N TRP A 215 -14.04 -12.23 9.33
CA TRP A 215 -12.70 -12.82 9.37
C TRP A 215 -11.78 -12.25 8.30
N THR A 216 -12.29 -11.89 7.14
CA THR A 216 -11.51 -11.16 6.10
C THR A 216 -11.08 -9.79 6.64
N ALA A 217 -11.94 -9.07 7.37
CA ALA A 217 -11.58 -7.79 8.00
C ALA A 217 -10.48 -7.96 9.07
N VAL A 218 -10.56 -9.03 9.89
CA VAL A 218 -9.49 -9.37 10.85
C VAL A 218 -8.18 -9.67 10.13
N ILE A 219 -8.20 -10.43 9.03
CA ILE A 219 -7.01 -10.69 8.21
C ILE A 219 -6.45 -9.38 7.67
N THR A 220 -7.29 -8.51 7.11
CA THR A 220 -6.88 -7.20 6.59
C THR A 220 -6.19 -6.37 7.67
N ALA A 221 -6.80 -6.25 8.85
CA ALA A 221 -6.25 -5.48 9.95
C ALA A 221 -4.93 -6.06 10.47
N THR A 222 -4.86 -7.38 10.68
CA THR A 222 -3.66 -8.03 11.21
C THR A 222 -2.49 -8.01 10.21
N LEU A 223 -2.75 -8.21 8.91
CA LEU A 223 -1.71 -8.12 7.89
C LEU A 223 -1.27 -6.66 7.65
N ALA A 224 -2.19 -5.70 7.69
CA ALA A 224 -1.85 -4.28 7.60
C ALA A 224 -0.93 -3.86 8.76
N LEU A 225 -1.28 -4.22 9.99
CA LEU A 225 -0.50 -3.89 11.18
C LEU A 225 0.81 -4.66 11.26
N GLY A 226 0.80 -5.92 10.85
CA GLY A 226 1.96 -6.83 10.92
C GLY A 226 3.07 -6.54 9.92
N PHE A 227 2.80 -5.78 8.86
CA PHE A 227 3.79 -5.46 7.84
C PHE A 227 3.68 -4.03 7.31
N TYR A 228 2.59 -3.66 6.63
CA TYR A 228 2.51 -2.36 5.94
C TYR A 228 2.72 -1.17 6.87
N ALA A 229 2.16 -1.24 8.08
CA ALA A 229 2.32 -0.20 9.09
C ALA A 229 3.77 -0.05 9.58
N GLN A 230 4.59 -1.09 9.44
CA GLN A 230 5.96 -1.13 9.96
C GLN A 230 7.02 -0.97 8.86
N PHE A 231 6.67 -1.27 7.62
CA PHE A 231 7.60 -1.27 6.49
C PHE A 231 8.31 0.07 6.32
N GLU A 232 7.56 1.16 6.42
CA GLU A 232 8.04 2.53 6.18
C GLU A 232 8.55 3.24 7.43
N SER A 233 8.32 2.69 8.62
CA SER A 233 8.67 3.37 9.88
C SER A 233 9.27 2.45 10.93
N GLY A 234 8.55 1.45 11.40
CA GLY A 234 8.95 0.61 12.52
C GLY A 234 10.16 -0.29 12.21
N LEU A 235 10.21 -0.91 11.02
CA LEU A 235 11.34 -1.73 10.60
C LEU A 235 12.63 -0.90 10.41
N PRO A 236 12.61 0.25 9.69
CA PRO A 236 13.78 1.13 9.62
C PRO A 236 14.22 1.67 10.99
N ALA A 237 13.26 2.04 11.85
CA ALA A 237 13.56 2.49 13.21
C ALA A 237 14.24 1.39 14.04
N TYR A 238 13.71 0.17 14.00
CA TYR A 238 14.32 -0.99 14.66
C TYR A 238 15.75 -1.24 14.15
N ALA A 239 15.95 -1.16 12.85
CA ALA A 239 17.26 -1.35 12.21
C ALA A 239 18.32 -0.37 12.74
N ILE A 240 17.98 0.91 12.86
CA ILE A 240 18.90 1.94 13.36
C ILE A 240 19.04 1.86 14.88
N MET A 241 17.93 1.79 15.62
CA MET A 241 17.94 1.93 17.07
C MET A 241 18.37 0.67 17.81
N VAL A 242 18.07 -0.51 17.26
CA VAL A 242 18.32 -1.80 17.91
C VAL A 242 19.49 -2.55 17.27
N LEU A 243 19.52 -2.60 15.92
CA LEU A 243 20.57 -3.32 15.20
C LEU A 243 21.81 -2.47 14.92
N GLY A 244 21.73 -1.13 15.05
CA GLY A 244 22.84 -0.22 14.78
C GLY A 244 23.30 -0.20 13.31
N VAL A 245 22.44 -0.60 12.37
CA VAL A 245 22.80 -0.65 10.94
C VAL A 245 22.74 0.74 10.30
N SER A 246 23.48 0.92 9.22
CA SER A 246 23.57 2.19 8.50
C SER A 246 22.35 2.48 7.65
N GLU A 247 22.16 3.74 7.29
CA GLU A 247 21.13 4.22 6.35
C GLU A 247 21.23 3.51 4.99
N ARG A 248 22.46 3.22 4.54
CA ARG A 248 22.71 2.46 3.31
C ARG A 248 22.12 1.06 3.36
N THR A 249 22.18 0.42 4.52
CA THR A 249 21.58 -0.92 4.72
C THR A 249 20.07 -0.87 4.57
N ILE A 250 19.41 0.17 5.11
CA ILE A 250 17.96 0.37 4.97
C ILE A 250 17.58 0.59 3.51
N GLY A 251 18.29 1.47 2.80
CA GLY A 251 18.07 1.71 1.38
C GLY A 251 18.26 0.44 0.53
N THR A 252 19.31 -0.34 0.83
CA THR A 252 19.59 -1.62 0.17
C THR A 252 18.48 -2.64 0.45
N ALA A 253 17.98 -2.73 1.69
CA ALA A 253 16.88 -3.62 2.06
C ALA A 253 15.58 -3.28 1.32
N SER A 254 15.24 -1.98 1.23
CA SER A 254 14.08 -1.51 0.48
C SER A 254 14.20 -1.79 -1.03
N ALA A 255 15.39 -1.59 -1.60
CA ALA A 255 15.65 -1.92 -3.00
C ALA A 255 15.58 -3.44 -3.26
N PHE A 256 16.10 -4.25 -2.33
CA PHE A 256 16.05 -5.71 -2.42
C PHE A 256 14.61 -6.23 -2.31
N ASN A 257 13.79 -5.68 -1.40
CA ASN A 257 12.36 -5.99 -1.32
C ASN A 257 11.67 -5.75 -2.67
N CYS A 258 11.86 -4.58 -3.27
CA CYS A 258 11.29 -4.27 -4.57
C CYS A 258 11.80 -5.22 -5.69
N LEU A 259 13.08 -5.52 -5.71
CA LEU A 259 13.65 -6.47 -6.68
C LEU A 259 12.99 -7.84 -6.58
N VAL A 260 12.81 -8.36 -5.36
CA VAL A 260 12.13 -9.63 -5.11
C VAL A 260 10.69 -9.59 -5.63
N ILE A 261 9.95 -8.50 -5.35
CA ILE A 261 8.59 -8.32 -5.88
C ILE A 261 8.60 -8.37 -7.41
N VAL A 262 9.43 -7.57 -8.06
CA VAL A 262 9.47 -7.48 -9.54
C VAL A 262 9.81 -8.83 -10.18
N VAL A 263 10.79 -9.53 -9.62
CA VAL A 263 11.26 -10.83 -10.16
C VAL A 263 10.24 -11.93 -9.92
N LEU A 264 9.65 -11.99 -8.71
CA LEU A 264 8.79 -13.10 -8.34
C LEU A 264 7.32 -12.90 -8.70
N GLN A 265 6.85 -11.66 -8.88
CA GLN A 265 5.41 -11.34 -9.05
C GLN A 265 4.74 -12.23 -10.10
N MET A 266 5.32 -12.33 -11.30
CA MET A 266 4.72 -13.11 -12.39
C MET A 266 4.73 -14.63 -12.12
N ALA A 267 5.80 -15.14 -11.50
CA ALA A 267 5.91 -16.54 -11.14
C ALA A 267 4.90 -16.89 -10.02
N VAL A 268 4.80 -16.03 -9.01
CA VAL A 268 3.89 -16.21 -7.89
C VAL A 268 2.43 -16.14 -8.36
N VAL A 269 2.05 -15.18 -9.20
CA VAL A 269 0.69 -15.09 -9.76
C VAL A 269 0.31 -16.36 -10.51
N ARG A 270 1.20 -16.91 -11.36
CA ARG A 270 0.95 -18.19 -12.07
C ARG A 270 0.83 -19.37 -11.13
N TRP A 271 1.71 -19.47 -10.13
CA TRP A 271 1.71 -20.56 -9.17
C TRP A 271 0.51 -20.53 -8.23
N THR A 272 0.05 -19.34 -7.86
CA THR A 272 -1.07 -19.13 -6.94
C THR A 272 -2.43 -19.23 -7.61
N ALA A 273 -2.52 -19.11 -8.94
CA ALA A 273 -3.78 -19.11 -9.70
C ALA A 273 -4.69 -20.32 -9.43
N LYS A 274 -4.10 -21.49 -9.14
CA LYS A 274 -4.84 -22.75 -8.84
C LYS A 274 -5.07 -22.98 -7.35
N ARG A 275 -4.71 -22.05 -6.47
CA ARG A 275 -4.80 -22.22 -5.01
C ARG A 275 -5.92 -21.38 -4.42
N SER A 276 -6.55 -21.88 -3.36
CA SER A 276 -7.62 -21.13 -2.69
C SER A 276 -7.07 -19.89 -1.97
N ALA A 277 -7.76 -18.77 -2.10
CA ALA A 277 -7.39 -17.49 -1.49
C ALA A 277 -7.11 -17.59 0.02
N PRO A 278 -7.93 -18.28 0.86
CA PRO A 278 -7.61 -18.42 2.28
C PRO A 278 -6.32 -19.20 2.55
N SER A 279 -6.00 -20.20 1.73
CA SER A 279 -4.74 -20.96 1.90
C SER A 279 -3.51 -20.11 1.56
N LEU A 280 -3.63 -19.22 0.59
CA LEU A 280 -2.58 -18.24 0.28
C LEU A 280 -2.39 -17.23 1.40
N LEU A 281 -3.48 -16.76 2.03
CA LEU A 281 -3.40 -15.84 3.18
C LEU A 281 -2.77 -16.51 4.42
N VAL A 282 -2.98 -17.83 4.61
CA VAL A 282 -2.23 -18.62 5.61
C VAL A 282 -0.73 -18.59 5.29
N ALA A 283 -0.36 -18.83 4.03
CA ALA A 283 1.04 -18.79 3.61
C ALA A 283 1.66 -17.40 3.84
N VAL A 284 0.95 -16.32 3.48
CA VAL A 284 1.39 -14.93 3.72
C VAL A 284 1.68 -14.69 5.20
N GLY A 285 0.71 -14.99 6.07
CA GLY A 285 0.88 -14.83 7.52
C GLY A 285 2.06 -15.64 8.07
N SER A 286 2.23 -16.90 7.59
CA SER A 286 3.35 -17.76 8.01
C SER A 286 4.72 -17.23 7.55
N ILE A 287 4.81 -16.70 6.32
CA ILE A 287 6.02 -16.06 5.81
C ILE A 287 6.36 -14.83 6.65
N TRP A 288 5.37 -14.03 7.03
CA TRP A 288 5.62 -12.85 7.85
C TRP A 288 5.97 -13.19 9.30
N VAL A 289 5.42 -14.27 9.87
CA VAL A 289 5.93 -14.83 11.14
C VAL A 289 7.43 -15.17 11.01
N LEU A 290 7.81 -15.89 9.95
CA LEU A 290 9.22 -16.22 9.69
C LEU A 290 10.08 -14.96 9.55
N SER A 291 9.61 -13.94 8.85
CA SER A 291 10.32 -12.67 8.68
C SER A 291 10.59 -11.98 10.02
N TRP A 292 9.60 -11.93 10.92
CA TRP A 292 9.76 -11.36 12.26
C TRP A 292 10.70 -12.20 13.14
N LEU A 293 10.68 -13.54 13.03
CA LEU A 293 11.60 -14.41 13.74
C LEU A 293 13.05 -14.25 13.22
N LEU A 294 13.24 -14.09 11.91
CA LEU A 294 14.54 -13.78 11.33
C LEU A 294 15.04 -12.41 11.80
N LEU A 295 14.14 -11.43 11.94
CA LEU A 295 14.50 -10.12 12.49
C LEU A 295 14.90 -10.23 13.97
N ALA A 296 14.22 -11.06 14.77
CA ALA A 296 14.66 -11.36 16.14
C ALA A 296 16.05 -11.98 16.16
N ALA A 297 16.31 -12.96 15.28
CA ALA A 297 17.61 -13.61 15.19
C ALA A 297 18.75 -12.65 14.80
N SER A 298 18.46 -11.60 14.01
CA SER A 298 19.46 -10.61 13.61
C SER A 298 20.04 -9.79 14.79
N SER A 299 19.30 -9.68 15.88
CA SER A 299 19.80 -9.00 17.09
C SER A 299 20.75 -9.86 17.94
N VAL A 300 20.80 -11.18 17.68
CA VAL A 300 21.67 -12.12 18.40
C VAL A 300 23.03 -12.26 17.73
N VAL A 301 23.13 -11.91 16.43
CA VAL A 301 24.36 -12.02 15.65
C VAL A 301 24.70 -10.64 15.04
N PRO A 302 25.29 -9.73 15.82
CA PRO A 302 25.50 -8.33 15.39
C PRO A 302 26.31 -8.20 14.09
N GLU A 303 27.27 -9.09 13.87
CA GLU A 303 28.14 -9.10 12.68
C GLU A 303 27.36 -9.32 11.37
N LEU A 304 26.24 -10.04 11.44
CA LEU A 304 25.36 -10.33 10.30
C LEU A 304 24.09 -9.50 10.30
N ALA A 305 23.88 -8.61 11.29
CA ALA A 305 22.63 -7.88 11.47
C ALA A 305 22.19 -7.15 10.21
N GLY A 306 23.10 -6.47 9.52
CA GLY A 306 22.81 -5.75 8.28
C GLY A 306 22.39 -6.68 7.14
N THR A 307 23.11 -7.77 6.93
CA THR A 307 22.78 -8.76 5.88
C THR A 307 21.46 -9.45 6.20
N MET A 308 21.25 -9.86 7.45
CA MET A 308 19.99 -10.47 7.88
C MET A 308 18.81 -9.51 7.71
N PHE A 309 18.99 -8.22 8.01
CA PHE A 309 17.95 -7.20 7.80
C PHE A 309 17.54 -7.09 6.32
N VAL A 310 18.52 -7.11 5.39
CA VAL A 310 18.24 -7.14 3.94
C VAL A 310 17.47 -8.41 3.55
N VAL A 311 17.88 -9.57 4.06
CA VAL A 311 17.19 -10.84 3.81
C VAL A 311 15.75 -10.81 4.35
N VAL A 312 15.52 -10.26 5.54
CA VAL A 312 14.19 -10.10 6.14
C VAL A 312 13.26 -9.33 5.21
N PHE A 313 13.73 -8.22 4.61
CA PHE A 313 12.96 -7.46 3.63
C PHE A 313 12.61 -8.28 2.38
N GLY A 314 13.52 -9.11 1.91
CA GLY A 314 13.26 -10.05 0.82
C GLY A 314 12.21 -11.11 1.18
N VAL A 315 12.25 -11.65 2.39
CA VAL A 315 11.26 -12.64 2.86
C VAL A 315 9.89 -11.98 3.02
N PHE A 316 9.81 -10.77 3.55
CA PHE A 316 8.55 -9.99 3.56
C PHE A 316 7.99 -9.80 2.16
N ALA A 317 8.83 -9.47 1.18
CA ALA A 317 8.45 -9.28 -0.21
C ALA A 317 7.78 -10.53 -0.83
N VAL A 318 8.25 -11.73 -0.49
CA VAL A 318 7.62 -12.99 -0.95
C VAL A 318 6.17 -13.07 -0.47
N GLY A 319 5.89 -12.72 0.78
CA GLY A 319 4.52 -12.65 1.31
C GLY A 319 3.69 -11.58 0.60
N GLU A 320 4.28 -10.41 0.33
CA GLU A 320 3.61 -9.28 -0.32
C GLU A 320 3.18 -9.60 -1.75
N THR A 321 4.01 -10.32 -2.53
CA THR A 321 3.64 -10.77 -3.89
C THR A 321 2.39 -11.65 -3.93
N MET A 322 2.08 -12.35 -2.83
CA MET A 322 0.88 -13.18 -2.70
C MET A 322 -0.32 -12.40 -2.12
N TYR A 323 -0.08 -11.46 -1.23
CA TYR A 323 -1.12 -10.71 -0.52
C TYR A 323 -1.98 -9.85 -1.45
N ALA A 324 -1.32 -8.97 -2.23
CA ALA A 324 -2.00 -7.97 -3.05
C ALA A 324 -2.99 -8.57 -4.08
N PRO A 325 -2.62 -9.62 -4.86
CA PRO A 325 -3.53 -10.20 -5.84
C PRO A 325 -4.61 -11.09 -5.24
N VAL A 326 -4.58 -11.39 -3.93
CA VAL A 326 -5.51 -12.33 -3.30
C VAL A 326 -6.58 -11.63 -2.47
N LEU A 327 -6.22 -10.62 -1.67
CA LEU A 327 -7.14 -10.06 -0.68
C LEU A 327 -8.28 -9.28 -1.33
N ASN A 328 -7.99 -8.39 -2.28
CA ASN A 328 -9.02 -7.55 -2.90
C ASN A 328 -10.04 -8.37 -3.71
N PRO A 329 -9.64 -9.32 -4.58
CA PRO A 329 -10.59 -10.21 -5.26
C PRO A 329 -11.41 -11.06 -4.29
N LEU A 330 -10.78 -11.58 -3.22
CA LEU A 330 -11.50 -12.32 -2.19
C LEU A 330 -12.56 -11.45 -1.52
N THR A 331 -12.21 -10.24 -1.11
CA THR A 331 -13.15 -9.29 -0.49
C THR A 331 -14.31 -8.96 -1.44
N ALA A 332 -14.01 -8.71 -2.72
CA ALA A 332 -15.02 -8.44 -3.73
C ALA A 332 -15.99 -9.64 -3.92
N SER A 333 -15.45 -10.87 -3.94
CA SER A 333 -16.26 -12.09 -4.11
C SER A 333 -17.14 -12.43 -2.91
N LEU A 334 -16.81 -11.93 -1.73
CA LEU A 334 -17.58 -12.12 -0.50
C LEU A 334 -18.60 -10.99 -0.25
N ALA A 335 -18.44 -9.86 -0.94
CA ALA A 335 -19.32 -8.71 -0.81
C ALA A 335 -20.74 -9.03 -1.34
N PRO A 336 -21.79 -8.52 -0.68
CA PRO A 336 -23.15 -8.64 -1.21
C PRO A 336 -23.32 -7.94 -2.55
N SER A 337 -24.25 -8.42 -3.38
CA SER A 337 -24.61 -7.78 -4.65
C SER A 337 -25.03 -6.32 -4.41
N GLY A 338 -24.56 -5.40 -5.25
CA GLY A 338 -24.80 -3.94 -5.12
C GLY A 338 -23.99 -3.25 -4.01
N MET A 339 -23.10 -3.96 -3.29
CA MET A 339 -22.30 -3.38 -2.21
C MET A 339 -20.79 -3.62 -2.39
N VAL A 340 -20.35 -4.12 -3.53
CA VAL A 340 -18.95 -4.50 -3.77
C VAL A 340 -18.02 -3.30 -3.61
N GLY A 341 -18.31 -2.17 -4.25
CA GLY A 341 -17.51 -0.95 -4.17
C GLY A 341 -17.44 -0.39 -2.75
N THR A 342 -18.57 -0.30 -2.05
CA THR A 342 -18.64 0.18 -0.66
C THR A 342 -17.85 -0.75 0.27
N THR A 343 -17.97 -2.07 0.10
CA THR A 343 -17.21 -3.06 0.89
C THR A 343 -15.71 -2.90 0.68
N LEU A 344 -15.25 -2.85 -0.57
CA LEU A 344 -13.83 -2.62 -0.88
C LEU A 344 -13.33 -1.30 -0.32
N GLY A 345 -14.12 -0.23 -0.39
CA GLY A 345 -13.80 1.07 0.21
C GLY A 345 -13.63 1.00 1.73
N ILE A 346 -14.52 0.28 2.44
CA ILE A 346 -14.40 0.07 3.89
C ILE A 346 -13.13 -0.72 4.24
N PHE A 347 -12.80 -1.76 3.47
CA PHE A 347 -11.58 -2.54 3.69
C PHE A 347 -10.31 -1.73 3.43
N ALA A 348 -10.30 -0.88 2.40
CA ALA A 348 -9.20 0.06 2.14
C ALA A 348 -9.05 1.07 3.29
N ALA A 349 -10.16 1.63 3.77
CA ALA A 349 -10.15 2.54 4.93
C ALA A 349 -9.68 1.84 6.21
N LEU A 350 -10.10 0.58 6.44
CA LEU A 350 -9.63 -0.25 7.55
C LEU A 350 -8.11 -0.46 7.48
N GLN A 351 -7.60 -0.86 6.30
CA GLN A 351 -6.17 -1.05 6.08
C GLN A 351 -5.39 0.23 6.38
N THR A 352 -5.80 1.36 5.82
CA THR A 352 -5.13 2.66 6.02
C THR A 352 -5.21 3.12 7.46
N GLY A 353 -6.38 3.02 8.09
CA GLY A 353 -6.60 3.43 9.49
C GLY A 353 -5.76 2.61 10.47
N VAL A 354 -5.70 1.29 10.26
CA VAL A 354 -4.87 0.39 11.09
C VAL A 354 -3.37 0.66 10.84
N SER A 355 -2.98 0.90 9.59
CA SER A 355 -1.58 1.24 9.25
C SER A 355 -1.14 2.55 9.92
N ALA A 356 -2.02 3.53 10.09
CA ALA A 356 -1.71 4.77 10.80
C ALA A 356 -1.38 4.56 12.30
N ALA A 357 -1.86 3.48 12.92
CA ALA A 357 -1.53 3.14 14.30
C ALA A 357 -0.16 2.44 14.46
N GLY A 358 0.36 1.86 13.39
CA GLY A 358 1.60 1.08 13.43
C GLY A 358 2.83 1.85 13.91
N PRO A 359 3.11 3.05 13.39
CA PRO A 359 4.23 3.87 13.84
C PRO A 359 4.18 4.19 15.33
N MET A 360 2.98 4.40 15.89
CA MET A 360 2.81 4.63 17.33
C MET A 360 3.20 3.41 18.16
N LEU A 361 2.84 2.20 17.73
CA LEU A 361 3.25 0.96 18.38
C LEU A 361 4.78 0.81 18.35
N ALA A 362 5.41 1.09 17.22
CA ALA A 362 6.87 1.11 17.10
C ALA A 362 7.49 2.16 18.02
N GLY A 363 6.96 3.39 18.00
CA GLY A 363 7.45 4.50 18.80
C GLY A 363 7.44 4.20 20.30
N VAL A 364 6.33 3.70 20.82
CA VAL A 364 6.19 3.34 22.24
C VAL A 364 7.15 2.19 22.63
N ALA A 365 7.28 1.17 21.81
CA ALA A 365 8.12 0.02 22.13
C ALA A 365 9.62 0.37 22.02
N LEU A 366 10.03 1.04 20.92
CA LEU A 366 11.44 1.31 20.65
C LEU A 366 12.00 2.44 21.52
N SER A 367 11.23 3.51 21.78
CA SER A 367 11.67 4.58 22.70
C SER A 367 11.86 4.10 24.14
N ALA A 368 11.13 3.06 24.55
CA ALA A 368 11.29 2.42 25.86
C ALA A 368 12.44 1.38 25.89
N GLY A 369 13.24 1.25 24.81
CA GLY A 369 14.29 0.22 24.69
C GLY A 369 13.78 -1.22 24.60
N ARG A 370 12.49 -1.41 24.30
CA ARG A 370 11.82 -2.74 24.28
C ARG A 370 11.76 -3.33 22.86
N GLY A 371 12.89 -3.41 22.15
CA GLY A 371 12.97 -3.96 20.80
C GLY A 371 12.47 -5.40 20.70
N SER A 372 12.76 -6.26 21.70
CA SER A 372 12.25 -7.64 21.76
C SER A 372 10.71 -7.69 21.88
N LEU A 373 10.10 -6.80 22.66
CA LEU A 373 8.65 -6.68 22.76
C LEU A 373 8.04 -6.26 21.42
N PHE A 374 8.66 -5.31 20.71
CA PHE A 374 8.23 -4.89 19.38
C PHE A 374 8.14 -6.07 18.43
N VAL A 375 9.18 -6.90 18.35
CA VAL A 375 9.18 -8.11 17.49
C VAL A 375 8.16 -9.14 17.98
N ALA A 376 8.09 -9.43 19.29
CA ALA A 376 7.15 -10.41 19.83
C ALA A 376 5.68 -10.05 19.54
N VAL A 377 5.31 -8.77 19.67
CA VAL A 377 3.96 -8.28 19.32
C VAL A 377 3.65 -8.54 17.86
N HIS A 378 4.59 -8.28 16.93
CA HIS A 378 4.36 -8.47 15.50
C HIS A 378 4.35 -9.94 15.09
N VAL A 379 5.11 -10.82 15.76
CA VAL A 379 4.95 -12.27 15.64
C VAL A 379 3.54 -12.67 16.06
N GLY A 380 3.04 -12.17 17.20
CA GLY A 380 1.69 -12.46 17.68
C GLY A 380 0.60 -11.97 16.71
N ILE A 381 0.75 -10.76 16.15
CA ILE A 381 -0.16 -10.21 15.14
C ILE A 381 -0.17 -11.09 13.88
N SER A 382 1.01 -11.50 13.39
CA SER A 382 1.13 -12.36 12.21
C SER A 382 0.55 -13.76 12.43
N LEU A 383 0.72 -14.32 13.63
CA LEU A 383 0.03 -15.56 14.05
C LEU A 383 -1.48 -15.38 14.13
N GLY A 384 -1.95 -14.21 14.56
CA GLY A 384 -3.36 -13.83 14.52
C GLY A 384 -3.92 -13.83 13.09
N ALA A 385 -3.14 -13.34 12.12
CA ALA A 385 -3.50 -13.40 10.69
C ALA A 385 -3.60 -14.86 10.19
N VAL A 386 -2.64 -15.71 10.55
CA VAL A 386 -2.68 -17.16 10.22
C VAL A 386 -3.93 -17.81 10.80
N PHE A 387 -4.22 -17.56 12.08
CA PHE A 387 -5.41 -18.09 12.74
C PHE A 387 -6.70 -17.65 12.04
N ALA A 388 -6.82 -16.34 11.75
CA ALA A 388 -7.98 -15.77 11.07
C ALA A 388 -8.15 -16.38 9.65
N ALA A 389 -7.06 -16.57 8.91
CA ALA A 389 -7.09 -17.19 7.59
C ALA A 389 -7.49 -18.68 7.64
N LEU A 390 -7.03 -19.42 8.67
CA LEU A 390 -7.46 -20.80 8.91
C LEU A 390 -8.96 -20.88 9.27
N ARG A 391 -9.48 -19.94 10.07
CA ARG A 391 -10.91 -19.86 10.38
C ARG A 391 -11.72 -19.56 9.12
N LEU A 392 -11.30 -18.59 8.32
CA LEU A 392 -11.94 -18.26 7.05
C LEU A 392 -11.95 -19.48 6.10
N ARG A 393 -10.82 -20.21 6.00
CA ARG A 393 -10.75 -21.43 5.19
C ARG A 393 -11.77 -22.49 5.63
N ARG A 394 -11.94 -22.71 6.93
CA ARG A 394 -12.93 -23.66 7.47
C ARG A 394 -14.36 -23.24 7.15
N LEU A 395 -14.70 -21.95 7.29
CA LEU A 395 -16.02 -21.43 6.96
C LEU A 395 -16.38 -21.63 5.48
N LEU A 396 -15.44 -21.34 4.59
CA LEU A 396 -15.63 -21.49 3.14
C LEU A 396 -15.67 -22.96 2.69
N SER A 397 -14.97 -23.86 3.40
CA SER A 397 -15.03 -25.30 3.13
C SER A 397 -16.34 -25.92 3.61
N GLY A 398 -16.87 -25.49 4.74
CA GLY A 398 -18.14 -25.98 5.30
C GLY A 398 -19.36 -25.59 4.47
N SER A 399 -19.35 -24.40 3.84
CA SER A 399 -20.43 -23.95 2.96
C SER A 399 -20.50 -24.71 1.62
N ARG A 400 -19.43 -25.40 1.21
CA ARG A 400 -19.41 -26.24 -0.01
C ARG A 400 -20.13 -27.59 0.15
N VAL A 401 -20.27 -28.11 1.37
CA VAL A 401 -20.87 -29.41 1.64
C VAL A 401 -22.42 -29.38 1.54
N GLY A 402 -23.04 -28.19 1.52
CA GLY A 402 -24.49 -28.02 1.54
C GLY A 402 -25.16 -27.55 0.23
N ARG A 403 -24.43 -27.36 -0.89
CA ARG A 403 -24.99 -26.92 -2.17
C ARG A 403 -24.57 -27.83 -3.31
N PRO A 404 -25.46 -28.69 -3.86
CA PRO A 404 -25.26 -29.27 -5.18
C PRO A 404 -25.38 -28.13 -6.22
N GLY A 405 -24.27 -27.78 -6.88
CA GLY A 405 -24.23 -26.74 -7.91
C GLY A 405 -23.50 -25.44 -7.49
N GLY A 406 -22.65 -25.48 -6.46
CA GLY A 406 -21.81 -24.31 -6.08
C GLY A 406 -20.77 -23.99 -7.14
N ILE A 407 -20.82 -22.75 -7.65
CA ILE A 407 -19.85 -22.14 -8.56
C ILE A 407 -18.44 -22.35 -8.00
N PRO A 408 -17.49 -22.92 -8.76
CA PRO A 408 -16.10 -23.00 -8.34
C PRO A 408 -15.56 -21.60 -8.12
N LEU A 409 -14.98 -21.33 -6.93
CA LEU A 409 -14.11 -20.18 -6.69
C LEU A 409 -12.69 -20.52 -7.27
N ALA A 410 -12.62 -21.00 -8.48
CA ALA A 410 -11.51 -20.77 -9.35
C ALA A 410 -11.63 -19.30 -9.79
N LEU A 411 -10.54 -18.61 -9.90
CA LEU A 411 -10.42 -17.37 -10.63
C LEU A 411 -10.62 -17.71 -12.13
N ASP A 412 -11.83 -18.18 -12.47
CA ASP A 412 -12.25 -18.31 -13.86
C ASP A 412 -12.32 -16.88 -14.36
N ASP A 413 -11.40 -16.55 -15.24
CA ASP A 413 -11.34 -15.27 -15.93
C ASP A 413 -12.71 -15.11 -16.62
N PRO A 414 -13.51 -14.06 -16.32
CA PRO A 414 -14.79 -13.86 -17.02
C PRO A 414 -14.62 -13.71 -18.53
N LEU A 415 -13.38 -13.76 -19.03
CA LEU A 415 -13.02 -13.67 -20.44
C LEU A 415 -12.98 -15.04 -21.15
N ASP A 416 -13.01 -16.18 -20.44
CA ASP A 416 -13.06 -17.51 -21.06
C ASP A 416 -14.46 -17.85 -21.63
N ASP A 417 -15.49 -17.09 -21.22
CA ASP A 417 -16.86 -17.24 -21.75
C ASP A 417 -17.16 -16.35 -22.97
N LEU A 418 -16.19 -15.62 -23.49
CA LEU A 418 -16.33 -14.84 -24.71
C LEU A 418 -15.93 -15.66 -25.92
N ALA A 419 -16.84 -15.78 -26.90
CA ALA A 419 -16.48 -16.25 -28.24
C ALA A 419 -15.46 -15.29 -28.87
N PRO A 420 -14.69 -15.73 -29.90
CA PRO A 420 -13.66 -14.90 -30.55
C PRO A 420 -14.16 -13.56 -31.12
N ASN A 421 -15.47 -13.38 -31.24
CA ASN A 421 -16.18 -12.17 -31.68
C ASN A 421 -16.64 -11.25 -30.52
N GLY A 422 -16.35 -11.58 -29.26
CA GLY A 422 -16.69 -10.74 -28.10
C GLY A 422 -18.12 -10.88 -27.59
N GLU A 423 -18.89 -11.86 -28.08
CA GLU A 423 -20.24 -12.14 -27.61
C GLU A 423 -20.24 -13.24 -26.53
N LEU A 424 -21.09 -13.10 -25.51
CA LEU A 424 -21.31 -14.13 -24.48
C LEU A 424 -21.85 -15.42 -25.14
N ARG A 425 -21.16 -16.55 -24.90
CA ARG A 425 -21.69 -17.86 -25.28
C ARG A 425 -23.01 -18.09 -24.55
N ALA A 426 -24.10 -18.16 -25.31
CA ALA A 426 -25.41 -18.50 -24.77
C ALA A 426 -25.31 -19.86 -24.03
N THR A 427 -25.53 -19.85 -22.73
CA THR A 427 -25.69 -21.04 -21.92
C THR A 427 -26.87 -21.86 -22.46
N ARG A 428 -26.60 -23.06 -22.99
CA ARG A 428 -27.63 -23.99 -23.36
C ARG A 428 -28.50 -24.27 -22.14
N ALA A 429 -29.76 -23.88 -22.22
CA ALA A 429 -30.79 -24.34 -21.28
C ALA A 429 -30.85 -25.86 -21.30
N PRO A 430 -30.98 -26.56 -20.15
CA PRO A 430 -31.19 -27.99 -20.13
C PRO A 430 -32.56 -28.30 -20.77
N GLN A 431 -32.56 -29.06 -21.85
CA GLN A 431 -33.76 -29.68 -22.37
C GLN A 431 -34.25 -30.70 -21.33
N ILE A 432 -35.40 -30.40 -20.74
CA ILE A 432 -36.17 -31.36 -19.92
C ILE A 432 -36.87 -32.27 -20.91
N ALA A 433 -36.48 -33.53 -20.93
CA ALA A 433 -37.28 -34.63 -21.45
C ALA A 433 -37.67 -35.52 -20.27
#